data_dcb89fb4d860fc3506a8662cc00b988b
#
_entry.id   dcb89fb4d860fc3506a8662cc00b988b
#
_cell.length_a   1.000
_cell.length_b   1.000
_cell.length_c   1.000
_cell.angle_alpha   90.00
_cell.angle_beta   90.00
_cell.angle_gamma   90.00
#
_symmetry.space_group_name_H-M   'P 1'
#
loop_
_entity.id
_entity.type
_entity.pdbx_description
1 polymer ?
#
loop_
_entity_poly.entity_id
_entity_poly.type
_entity_poly.pdbx_seq_one_letter_code
_entity_poly.pdbx_strand_id
1 'polypeptide(L)'
;MKDLRFRPAAAEDFTFLATMLGESAVWRPDKRTPTGDEVLADARYAMYLAGWPRQGDYGLVAEQDGPVGAAWYRTFTETSHGHGFVTTDVPELAIAVIASRRHEGIGRRLLADLIEASIAQGYPAISLSVAGDNPARRLYESSGFVPVEQHGTSLTMIRHAARST
;
A
#
# COMPACT_ATOMS: atom_id res chain seq x y z
N MET A 1 -15.99 -21.31 10.64
CA MET A 1 -15.13 -20.31 9.95
C MET A 1 -15.29 -18.96 10.63
N LYS A 2 -14.18 -18.33 10.95
CA LYS A 2 -14.22 -17.01 11.57
C LYS A 2 -14.64 -15.97 10.55
N ASP A 3 -15.22 -14.88 11.02
CA ASP A 3 -15.59 -13.76 10.14
C ASP A 3 -14.35 -13.01 9.65
N LEU A 4 -14.45 -12.44 8.46
CA LEU A 4 -13.43 -11.56 7.93
C LEU A 4 -13.42 -10.26 8.74
N ARG A 5 -12.26 -9.89 9.29
CA ARG A 5 -12.09 -8.70 10.11
C ARG A 5 -11.00 -7.82 9.56
N PHE A 6 -11.14 -6.53 9.82
CA PHE A 6 -10.15 -5.50 9.46
C PHE A 6 -9.74 -4.82 10.76
N ARG A 7 -8.44 -4.81 11.04
CA ARG A 7 -7.91 -4.24 12.28
C ARG A 7 -6.66 -3.42 12.02
N PRO A 8 -6.33 -2.47 12.91
CA PRO A 8 -5.05 -1.75 12.78
C PRO A 8 -3.86 -2.71 12.82
N ALA A 9 -2.86 -2.44 11.98
CA ALA A 9 -1.62 -3.18 11.98
C ALA A 9 -0.76 -2.74 13.17
N ALA A 10 -0.07 -3.71 13.79
CA ALA A 10 0.77 -3.49 14.95
C ALA A 10 2.23 -3.87 14.64
N ALA A 11 3.12 -3.71 15.62
CA ALA A 11 4.53 -4.08 15.47
C ALA A 11 4.69 -5.56 15.14
N GLU A 12 3.86 -6.42 15.71
CA GLU A 12 3.89 -7.87 15.51
C GLU A 12 3.53 -8.28 14.10
N ASP A 13 2.92 -7.40 13.34
CA ASP A 13 2.53 -7.68 11.95
C ASP A 13 3.66 -7.50 10.95
N PHE A 14 4.84 -7.07 11.39
CA PHE A 14 5.97 -6.74 10.50
C PHE A 14 6.27 -7.85 9.49
N THR A 15 6.34 -9.11 9.93
CA THR A 15 6.65 -10.23 9.05
C THR A 15 5.58 -10.39 7.97
N PHE A 16 4.31 -10.27 8.33
CA PHE A 16 3.22 -10.35 7.36
C PHE A 16 3.23 -9.16 6.40
N LEU A 17 3.50 -7.95 6.90
CA LEU A 17 3.62 -6.77 6.04
C LEU A 17 4.76 -6.94 5.04
N ALA A 18 5.89 -7.52 5.46
CA ALA A 18 7.00 -7.80 4.54
C ALA A 18 6.58 -8.80 3.45
N THR A 19 5.80 -9.83 3.80
CA THR A 19 5.26 -10.76 2.83
C THR A 19 4.33 -10.05 1.84
N MET A 20 3.48 -9.16 2.33
CA MET A 20 2.57 -8.38 1.46
C MET A 20 3.35 -7.40 0.56
N LEU A 21 4.43 -6.84 1.07
CA LEU A 21 5.32 -5.99 0.26
C LEU A 21 5.90 -6.79 -0.92
N GLY A 22 6.31 -8.03 -0.67
CA GLY A 22 6.75 -8.93 -1.73
C GLY A 22 5.66 -9.20 -2.75
N GLU A 23 4.44 -9.43 -2.30
CA GLU A 23 3.29 -9.62 -3.19
C GLU A 23 3.01 -8.38 -4.04
N SER A 24 3.16 -7.19 -3.47
CA SER A 24 2.93 -5.94 -4.19
C SER A 24 4.01 -5.62 -5.22
N ALA A 25 5.22 -6.15 -5.02
CA ALA A 25 6.37 -5.88 -5.89
C ALA A 25 6.26 -6.57 -7.24
N VAL A 26 5.56 -7.70 -7.30
CA VAL A 26 5.45 -8.52 -8.52
C VAL A 26 3.98 -8.90 -8.73
N TRP A 27 3.35 -8.28 -9.72
CA TRP A 27 1.95 -8.55 -10.05
C TRP A 27 1.80 -9.53 -11.24
N ARG A 28 2.88 -9.73 -12.01
CA ARG A 28 2.82 -10.58 -13.22
C ARG A 28 2.80 -12.06 -12.82
N PRO A 29 1.87 -12.87 -13.37
CA PRO A 29 1.77 -14.29 -13.01
C PRO A 29 3.00 -15.12 -13.40
N ASP A 30 3.77 -14.67 -14.41
CA ASP A 30 4.97 -15.34 -14.91
C ASP A 30 6.23 -15.03 -14.10
N LYS A 31 6.13 -14.18 -13.08
CA LYS A 31 7.24 -13.82 -12.22
C LYS A 31 7.07 -14.45 -10.84
N ARG A 32 8.18 -14.92 -10.27
CA ARG A 32 8.17 -15.43 -8.90
C ARG A 32 8.02 -14.27 -7.93
N THR A 33 7.11 -14.44 -6.98
CA THR A 33 6.93 -13.46 -5.89
C THR A 33 8.12 -13.56 -4.92
N PRO A 34 8.82 -12.45 -4.62
CA PRO A 34 9.89 -12.50 -3.64
C PRO A 34 9.34 -12.76 -2.25
N THR A 35 10.13 -13.42 -1.42
CA THR A 35 9.81 -13.61 -0.01
C THR A 35 9.93 -12.28 0.74
N GLY A 36 9.40 -12.21 1.95
CA GLY A 36 9.56 -11.03 2.81
C GLY A 36 11.04 -10.70 3.03
N ASP A 37 11.87 -11.70 3.30
CA ASP A 37 13.30 -11.49 3.49
C ASP A 37 13.98 -10.96 2.24
N GLU A 38 13.63 -11.50 1.08
CA GLU A 38 14.17 -11.04 -0.20
C GLU A 38 13.80 -9.59 -0.50
N VAL A 39 12.54 -9.23 -0.27
CA VAL A 39 12.08 -7.85 -0.54
C VAL A 39 12.71 -6.85 0.42
N LEU A 40 12.93 -7.24 1.67
CA LEU A 40 13.59 -6.38 2.67
C LEU A 40 15.08 -6.22 2.41
N ALA A 41 15.70 -7.14 1.66
CA ALA A 41 17.10 -7.02 1.25
C ALA A 41 17.30 -6.02 0.10
N ASP A 42 16.22 -5.62 -0.57
CA ASP A 42 16.26 -4.65 -1.67
C ASP A 42 15.89 -3.26 -1.12
N ALA A 43 16.84 -2.33 -1.17
CA ALA A 43 16.65 -0.99 -0.63
C ALA A 43 15.44 -0.26 -1.22
N ARG A 44 15.07 -0.56 -2.47
CA ARG A 44 13.91 0.06 -3.12
C ARG A 44 12.60 -0.27 -2.40
N TYR A 45 12.53 -1.43 -1.77
CA TYR A 45 11.34 -1.90 -1.06
C TYR A 45 11.47 -1.79 0.45
N ALA A 46 12.68 -2.00 0.98
CA ALA A 46 12.91 -1.96 2.43
C ALA A 46 12.44 -0.65 3.05
N MET A 47 12.52 0.45 2.31
CA MET A 47 12.10 1.77 2.80
C MET A 47 10.63 1.83 3.24
N TYR A 48 9.79 0.94 2.72
CA TYR A 48 8.36 0.93 3.06
C TYR A 48 8.09 0.35 4.44
N LEU A 49 9.06 -0.34 5.03
CA LEU A 49 8.89 -0.99 6.34
C LEU A 49 10.06 -0.74 7.31
N ALA A 50 11.12 -0.06 6.90
CA ALA A 50 12.26 0.19 7.78
C ALA A 50 11.80 0.87 9.08
N GLY A 51 12.11 0.25 10.22
CA GLY A 51 11.75 0.79 11.54
C GLY A 51 10.27 0.72 11.88
N TRP A 52 9.50 -0.10 11.18
CA TRP A 52 8.05 -0.23 11.42
C TRP A 52 7.72 -0.66 12.86
N PRO A 53 6.70 -0.06 13.52
CA PRO A 53 6.05 1.16 13.11
C PRO A 53 6.82 2.38 13.63
N ARG A 54 7.06 3.36 12.78
CA ARG A 54 7.62 4.63 13.20
C ARG A 54 6.48 5.66 13.30
N GLN A 55 6.77 6.79 13.92
CA GLN A 55 5.77 7.84 14.09
C GLN A 55 5.17 8.26 12.74
N GLY A 56 3.84 8.33 12.67
CA GLY A 56 3.12 8.68 11.45
C GLY A 56 2.71 7.48 10.60
N ASP A 57 3.30 6.31 10.82
CA ASP A 57 2.89 5.08 10.13
C ASP A 57 1.50 4.67 10.58
N TYR A 58 0.72 4.17 9.63
CA TYR A 58 -0.58 3.56 9.92
C TYR A 58 -0.85 2.46 8.92
N GLY A 59 -1.46 1.39 9.38
CA GLY A 59 -1.81 0.29 8.50
C GLY A 59 -2.98 -0.52 9.03
N LEU A 60 -3.49 -1.37 8.15
CA LEU A 60 -4.62 -2.26 8.41
C LEU A 60 -4.27 -3.66 7.97
N VAL A 61 -4.73 -4.64 8.72
CA VAL A 61 -4.62 -6.05 8.37
C VAL A 61 -6.02 -6.62 8.24
N ALA A 62 -6.28 -7.29 7.12
CA ALA A 62 -7.48 -8.09 6.94
C ALA A 62 -7.17 -9.52 7.37
N GLU A 63 -8.02 -10.11 8.20
CA GLU A 63 -7.79 -11.48 8.69
C GLU A 63 -9.07 -12.30 8.72
N GLN A 64 -8.92 -13.56 8.39
CA GLN A 64 -9.95 -14.60 8.52
C GLN A 64 -9.20 -15.93 8.62
N ASP A 65 -9.17 -16.50 9.83
CA ASP A 65 -8.33 -17.67 10.13
C ASP A 65 -6.85 -17.42 9.83
N GLY A 66 -6.40 -16.20 10.17
CA GLY A 66 -5.04 -15.71 9.90
C GLY A 66 -5.07 -14.50 8.96
N PRO A 67 -3.94 -13.80 8.82
CA PRO A 67 -3.91 -12.60 7.96
C PRO A 67 -4.00 -12.97 6.48
N VAL A 68 -4.80 -12.21 5.73
CA VAL A 68 -5.04 -12.45 4.29
C VAL A 68 -4.72 -11.25 3.41
N GLY A 69 -4.52 -10.08 4.01
CA GLY A 69 -4.16 -8.88 3.26
C GLY A 69 -3.76 -7.76 4.19
N ALA A 70 -3.10 -6.75 3.64
CA ALA A 70 -2.69 -5.58 4.41
C ALA A 70 -2.54 -4.36 3.51
N ALA A 71 -2.70 -3.19 4.12
CA ALA A 71 -2.42 -1.91 3.48
C ALA A 71 -1.86 -0.99 4.55
N TRP A 72 -0.85 -0.20 4.19
CA TRP A 72 -0.27 0.76 5.12
C TRP A 72 0.27 1.96 4.37
N TYR A 73 0.47 3.06 5.08
CA TYR A 73 1.11 4.24 4.52
C TYR A 73 2.18 4.78 5.47
N ARG A 74 3.10 5.51 4.90
CA ARG A 74 4.12 6.28 5.63
C ARG A 74 4.57 7.47 4.81
N THR A 75 5.09 8.47 5.48
CA THR A 75 5.67 9.63 4.82
C THR A 75 7.15 9.37 4.52
N PHE A 76 7.64 10.02 3.48
CA PHE A 76 9.04 9.96 3.04
C PHE A 76 9.63 11.37 2.99
N THR A 77 10.90 11.46 2.66
CA THR A 77 11.62 12.74 2.59
C THR A 77 12.09 13.01 1.17
N GLU A 78 12.45 14.25 0.89
CA GLU A 78 12.98 14.67 -0.41
C GLU A 78 14.21 13.85 -0.83
N THR A 79 15.01 13.38 0.15
CA THR A 79 16.25 12.66 -0.10
C THR A 79 16.12 11.15 0.04
N SER A 80 14.97 10.65 0.49
CA SER A 80 14.75 9.20 0.67
C SER A 80 13.29 8.87 0.37
N HIS A 81 13.04 8.45 -0.86
CA HIS A 81 11.69 8.10 -1.31
C HIS A 81 11.73 7.21 -2.55
N GLY A 82 10.60 6.59 -2.87
CA GLY A 82 10.40 5.82 -4.10
C GLY A 82 9.61 6.61 -5.14
N HIS A 83 9.09 5.89 -6.14
CA HIS A 83 8.36 6.49 -7.28
C HIS A 83 6.95 6.97 -6.94
N GLY A 84 6.42 6.62 -5.77
CA GLY A 84 5.11 7.09 -5.33
C GLY A 84 5.15 8.40 -4.56
N PHE A 85 6.34 8.93 -4.33
CA PHE A 85 6.54 10.16 -3.56
C PHE A 85 6.03 11.39 -4.32
N VAL A 86 5.29 12.25 -3.63
CA VAL A 86 4.82 13.53 -4.17
C VAL A 86 5.41 14.68 -3.34
N THR A 87 5.12 14.72 -2.04
CA THR A 87 5.69 15.69 -1.10
C THR A 87 5.85 15.05 0.27
N THR A 88 6.54 15.76 1.18
CA THR A 88 6.81 15.23 2.53
C THR A 88 5.56 15.08 3.41
N ASP A 89 4.47 15.76 3.07
CA ASP A 89 3.22 15.71 3.83
C ASP A 89 2.15 14.82 3.18
N VAL A 90 2.49 14.15 2.09
CA VAL A 90 1.60 13.19 1.42
C VAL A 90 2.17 11.79 1.65
N PRO A 91 1.54 10.96 2.49
CA PRO A 91 2.02 9.60 2.69
C PRO A 91 1.81 8.75 1.45
N GLU A 92 2.71 7.79 1.26
CA GLU A 92 2.61 6.82 0.18
C GLU A 92 2.14 5.48 0.75
N LEU A 93 1.21 4.83 0.07
CA LEU A 93 0.67 3.55 0.52
C LEU A 93 1.27 2.36 -0.22
N ALA A 94 1.22 1.22 0.45
CA ALA A 94 1.45 -0.11 -0.11
C ALA A 94 0.24 -0.98 0.25
N ILE A 95 -0.14 -1.88 -0.62
CA ILE A 95 -1.31 -2.74 -0.41
C ILE A 95 -1.12 -4.06 -1.15
N ALA A 96 -1.51 -5.15 -0.52
CA ALA A 96 -1.58 -6.45 -1.17
C ALA A 96 -2.54 -7.38 -0.43
N VAL A 97 -3.06 -8.35 -1.18
CA VAL A 97 -3.91 -9.44 -0.67
C VAL A 97 -3.27 -10.74 -1.14
N ILE A 98 -3.27 -11.78 -0.30
CA ILE A 98 -2.72 -13.08 -0.70
C ILE A 98 -3.43 -13.59 -1.96
N ALA A 99 -2.70 -14.31 -2.82
CA ALA A 99 -3.20 -14.71 -4.14
C ALA A 99 -4.54 -15.46 -4.08
N SER A 100 -4.71 -16.36 -3.12
CA SER A 100 -5.90 -17.17 -2.98
C SER A 100 -7.15 -16.39 -2.55
N ARG A 101 -7.00 -15.15 -2.12
CA ARG A 101 -8.10 -14.34 -1.62
C ARG A 101 -8.35 -13.07 -2.45
N ARG A 102 -7.75 -13.00 -3.64
CA ARG A 102 -7.96 -11.87 -4.57
C ARG A 102 -9.34 -11.94 -5.20
N HIS A 103 -9.82 -10.79 -5.69
CA HIS A 103 -11.14 -10.62 -6.34
C HIS A 103 -12.33 -10.89 -5.40
N GLU A 104 -12.12 -10.77 -4.10
CA GLU A 104 -13.18 -10.90 -3.08
C GLU A 104 -13.57 -9.56 -2.44
N GLY A 105 -12.99 -8.45 -2.91
CA GLY A 105 -13.28 -7.13 -2.37
C GLY A 105 -12.44 -6.73 -1.16
N ILE A 106 -11.50 -7.59 -0.71
CA ILE A 106 -10.65 -7.31 0.46
C ILE A 106 -9.76 -6.08 0.21
N GLY A 107 -9.11 -6.03 -0.95
CA GLY A 107 -8.26 -4.90 -1.31
C GLY A 107 -9.02 -3.59 -1.39
N ARG A 108 -10.22 -3.62 -1.93
CA ARG A 108 -11.09 -2.44 -2.02
C ARG A 108 -11.44 -1.91 -0.63
N ARG A 109 -11.78 -2.81 0.30
CA ARG A 109 -12.11 -2.42 1.67
C ARG A 109 -10.88 -1.88 2.41
N LEU A 110 -9.73 -2.55 2.27
CA LEU A 110 -8.48 -2.08 2.86
C LEU A 110 -8.13 -0.68 2.36
N LEU A 111 -8.26 -0.47 1.06
CA LEU A 111 -7.94 0.83 0.45
C LEU A 111 -8.89 1.93 0.95
N ALA A 112 -10.19 1.65 0.97
CA ALA A 112 -11.18 2.62 1.45
C ALA A 112 -10.93 3.02 2.90
N ASP A 113 -10.69 2.04 3.77
CA ASP A 113 -10.45 2.31 5.18
C ASP A 113 -9.13 3.05 5.41
N LEU A 114 -8.10 2.74 4.60
CA LEU A 114 -6.81 3.42 4.69
C LEU A 114 -6.92 4.90 4.26
N ILE A 115 -7.67 5.16 3.19
CA ILE A 115 -7.94 6.52 2.73
C ILE A 115 -8.65 7.32 3.84
N GLU A 116 -9.68 6.75 4.44
CA GLU A 116 -10.39 7.40 5.55
C GLU A 116 -9.46 7.72 6.72
N ALA A 117 -8.57 6.77 7.07
CA ALA A 117 -7.62 6.98 8.15
C ALA A 117 -6.66 8.14 7.85
N SER A 118 -6.19 8.25 6.61
CA SER A 118 -5.28 9.34 6.22
C SER A 118 -5.98 10.70 6.33
N ILE A 119 -7.23 10.78 5.91
CA ILE A 119 -8.03 12.00 6.01
C ILE A 119 -8.25 12.36 7.49
N ALA A 120 -8.62 11.40 8.31
CA ALA A 120 -8.86 11.62 9.75
C ALA A 120 -7.60 12.10 10.47
N GLN A 121 -6.41 11.71 10.00
CA GLN A 121 -5.13 12.16 10.57
C GLN A 121 -4.69 13.51 10.02
N GLY A 122 -5.44 14.10 9.10
CA GLY A 122 -5.17 15.45 8.58
C GLY A 122 -4.23 15.51 7.40
N TYR A 123 -3.91 14.39 6.76
CA TYR A 123 -3.08 14.42 5.55
C TYR A 123 -3.87 15.03 4.37
N PRO A 124 -3.23 15.88 3.54
CA PRO A 124 -3.94 16.53 2.43
C PRO A 124 -4.22 15.62 1.27
N ALA A 125 -3.49 14.51 1.15
CA ALA A 125 -3.61 13.55 0.06
C ALA A 125 -2.89 12.27 0.45
N ILE A 126 -3.09 11.22 -0.34
CA ILE A 126 -2.36 9.96 -0.23
C ILE A 126 -1.91 9.53 -1.62
N SER A 127 -0.73 8.94 -1.74
CA SER A 127 -0.17 8.59 -3.04
C SER A 127 0.24 7.13 -3.11
N LEU A 128 0.51 6.67 -4.31
CA LEU A 128 1.01 5.31 -4.58
C LEU A 128 1.81 5.29 -5.87
N SER A 129 2.56 4.20 -6.05
CA SER A 129 3.22 3.88 -7.32
C SER A 129 2.63 2.58 -7.85
N VAL A 130 2.31 2.53 -9.13
CA VAL A 130 1.76 1.35 -9.78
C VAL A 130 2.31 1.23 -11.20
N ALA A 131 2.61 0.00 -11.64
CA ALA A 131 2.98 -0.24 -13.03
C ALA A 131 1.77 0.12 -13.92
N GLY A 132 2.00 0.80 -15.04
CA GLY A 132 0.92 1.31 -15.88
C GLY A 132 0.01 0.23 -16.45
N ASP A 133 0.52 -0.99 -16.63
CA ASP A 133 -0.24 -2.13 -17.14
C ASP A 133 -0.75 -3.07 -16.04
N ASN A 134 -0.57 -2.72 -14.77
CA ASN A 134 -1.05 -3.50 -13.64
C ASN A 134 -2.58 -3.37 -13.53
N PRO A 135 -3.33 -4.49 -13.49
CA PRO A 135 -4.80 -4.44 -13.35
C PRO A 135 -5.28 -3.70 -12.10
N ALA A 136 -4.48 -3.63 -11.03
CA ALA A 136 -4.82 -2.91 -9.80
C ALA A 136 -5.05 -1.41 -10.05
N ARG A 137 -4.54 -0.87 -11.15
CA ARG A 137 -4.76 0.51 -11.55
C ARG A 137 -6.24 0.87 -11.59
N ARG A 138 -7.09 -0.06 -12.05
CA ARG A 138 -8.54 0.16 -12.11
C ARG A 138 -9.15 0.37 -10.72
N LEU A 139 -8.67 -0.38 -9.74
CA LEU A 139 -9.11 -0.22 -8.36
C LEU A 139 -8.74 1.17 -7.84
N TYR A 140 -7.51 1.62 -8.12
CA TYR A 140 -7.07 2.94 -7.68
C TYR A 140 -7.86 4.05 -8.36
N GLU A 141 -8.06 3.96 -9.67
CA GLU A 141 -8.85 4.93 -10.41
C GLU A 141 -10.30 5.01 -9.89
N SER A 142 -10.91 3.85 -9.63
CA SER A 142 -12.28 3.81 -9.09
C SER A 142 -12.36 4.33 -7.65
N SER A 143 -11.23 4.39 -6.95
CA SER A 143 -11.13 4.91 -5.58
C SER A 143 -10.75 6.39 -5.54
N GLY A 144 -10.67 7.06 -6.69
CA GLY A 144 -10.42 8.49 -6.79
C GLY A 144 -8.97 8.90 -7.00
N PHE A 145 -8.07 7.95 -7.24
CA PHE A 145 -6.67 8.26 -7.58
C PHE A 145 -6.57 8.69 -9.04
N VAL A 146 -5.70 9.67 -9.27
CA VAL A 146 -5.39 10.16 -10.63
C VAL A 146 -3.88 10.13 -10.82
N PRO A 147 -3.38 9.85 -12.05
CA PRO A 147 -1.95 9.86 -12.31
C PRO A 147 -1.43 11.31 -12.33
N VAL A 148 -0.25 11.54 -11.72
CA VAL A 148 0.38 12.86 -11.67
C VAL A 148 1.79 12.85 -12.23
N GLU A 149 2.44 11.68 -12.31
CA GLU A 149 3.81 11.57 -12.81
C GLU A 149 4.05 10.18 -13.36
N GLN A 150 5.00 10.05 -14.28
CA GLN A 150 5.40 8.77 -14.84
C GLN A 150 6.92 8.61 -14.72
N HIS A 151 7.34 7.46 -14.16
CA HIS A 151 8.74 7.07 -14.01
C HIS A 151 8.96 5.76 -14.76
N GLY A 152 9.44 5.84 -16.00
CA GLY A 152 9.56 4.66 -16.85
C GLY A 152 8.20 4.03 -17.09
N THR A 153 8.00 2.79 -16.62
CA THR A 153 6.74 2.06 -16.74
C THR A 153 5.83 2.23 -15.51
N SER A 154 6.28 2.96 -14.48
CA SER A 154 5.51 3.18 -13.26
C SER A 154 4.79 4.53 -13.28
N LEU A 155 3.56 4.54 -12.75
CA LEU A 155 2.77 5.76 -12.57
C LEU A 155 2.73 6.11 -11.10
N THR A 156 2.94 7.39 -10.80
CA THR A 156 2.63 7.95 -9.48
C THR A 156 1.20 8.43 -9.51
N MET A 157 0.38 7.96 -8.61
CA MET A 157 -1.03 8.36 -8.53
C MET A 157 -1.30 9.01 -7.17
N ILE A 158 -2.21 9.97 -7.15
CA ILE A 158 -2.57 10.71 -5.94
C ILE A 158 -4.08 10.76 -5.79
N ARG A 159 -4.54 10.71 -4.55
CA ARG A 159 -5.92 10.99 -4.19
C ARG A 159 -5.94 12.09 -3.14
N HIS A 160 -6.53 13.21 -3.49
CA HIS A 160 -6.67 14.35 -2.59
C HIS A 160 -7.75 14.08 -1.53
N ALA A 161 -7.52 14.55 -0.31
CA ALA A 161 -8.45 14.36 0.81
C ALA A 161 -9.76 15.12 0.59
N ALA A 162 -9.64 16.34 0.05
CA ALA A 162 -10.81 17.17 -0.20
C ALA A 162 -11.05 17.31 -1.68
N ARG A 163 -12.31 17.17 -2.11
CA ARG A 163 -12.71 17.60 -3.44
C ARG A 163 -12.99 19.10 -3.36
N SER A 164 -12.43 19.86 -4.32
CA SER A 164 -12.83 21.25 -4.47
C SER A 164 -14.32 21.28 -4.86
N THR A 165 -15.10 21.96 -4.06
CA THR A 165 -16.52 22.21 -4.32
C THR A 165 -16.68 23.38 -5.26
#